data_4cd0389a69cd77600da425bd04e66e3a
#
_entry.id   4cd0389a69cd77600da425bd04e66e3a
#
_cell.length_a   1.000
_cell.length_b   1.000
_cell.length_c   1.000
_cell.angle_alpha   90.00
_cell.angle_beta   90.00
_cell.angle_gamma   90.00
#
_symmetry.space_group_name_H-M   'P 1'
#
loop_
_entity.id
_entity.type
_entity.pdbx_description
1 polymer ?
#
loop_
_entity_poly.entity_id
_entity_poly.type
_entity_poly.pdbx_seq_one_letter_code
_entity_poly.pdbx_strand_id
1 'polypeptide(L)'
;MHCWVDGQPADTVPLKDRGLAYGDGLFETIAVKAGRPVLLDRHLQRLEEGCRRLALKVDHRLVRNEVLAYAAGLGEGVLKLILTRGDSLRGYGMNPDAAVRRIVQGSPPASYPLAHGIDGIRLFPCATRLAEQPLLAGLKHLNRLEQVIARAEWQDVEHAEGLMLDMSERVIEGVFSNLFIVSNGLLLTADLKRCGVAGVMRAEILAQAEALGVPVAVADINVEQLRQADEVFVCNSVYGIWPVRECAAMSWSVGPLTRKLQGIVRALLDI
;
A
#
# COMPACT_ATOMS: atom_id res chain seq x y z
N MET A 1 -14.66 -9.87 16.12
CA MET A 1 -14.34 -8.42 16.12
C MET A 1 -15.41 -7.73 15.30
N HIS A 2 -16.09 -6.71 15.83
CA HIS A 2 -17.21 -6.08 15.10
C HIS A 2 -16.63 -5.04 14.13
N CYS A 3 -17.14 -5.02 12.88
CA CYS A 3 -16.90 -3.92 11.96
C CYS A 3 -17.68 -2.70 12.43
N TRP A 4 -17.21 -1.51 12.08
CA TRP A 4 -17.95 -0.26 12.27
C TRP A 4 -18.32 0.33 10.91
N VAL A 5 -19.54 0.80 10.81
CA VAL A 5 -20.00 1.64 9.70
C VAL A 5 -20.49 2.96 10.28
N ASP A 6 -19.91 4.07 9.83
CA ASP A 6 -20.20 5.42 10.30
C ASP A 6 -20.10 5.57 11.84
N GLY A 7 -19.08 4.91 12.42
CA GLY A 7 -18.78 4.96 13.85
C GLY A 7 -19.66 4.05 14.73
N GLN A 8 -20.51 3.21 14.14
CA GLN A 8 -21.38 2.28 14.86
C GLN A 8 -21.07 0.84 14.47
N PRO A 9 -21.15 -0.11 15.42
CA PRO A 9 -21.05 -1.54 15.11
C PRO A 9 -22.07 -1.95 14.04
N ALA A 10 -21.56 -2.52 12.94
CA ALA A 10 -22.38 -3.03 11.84
C ALA A 10 -21.59 -4.06 11.03
N ASP A 11 -22.29 -4.93 10.32
CA ASP A 11 -21.74 -5.99 9.45
C ASP A 11 -22.28 -5.91 8.01
N THR A 12 -23.06 -4.88 7.70
CA THR A 12 -23.70 -4.68 6.41
C THR A 12 -23.52 -3.25 5.89
N VAL A 13 -23.55 -3.11 4.58
CA VAL A 13 -23.65 -1.83 3.90
C VAL A 13 -24.83 -1.84 2.92
N PRO A 14 -25.48 -0.69 2.63
CA PRO A 14 -26.55 -0.64 1.66
C PRO A 14 -26.12 -1.08 0.26
N LEU A 15 -26.97 -1.80 -0.46
CA LEU A 15 -26.72 -2.22 -1.85
C LEU A 15 -26.53 -1.06 -2.82
N LYS A 16 -26.97 0.16 -2.46
CA LYS A 16 -26.82 1.39 -3.24
C LYS A 16 -25.48 2.10 -3.02
N ASP A 17 -24.61 1.53 -2.17
CA ASP A 17 -23.30 2.11 -1.91
C ASP A 17 -22.43 2.13 -3.17
N ARG A 18 -21.89 3.29 -3.50
CA ARG A 18 -21.08 3.50 -4.71
C ARG A 18 -19.72 2.82 -4.65
N GLY A 19 -19.19 2.58 -3.44
CA GLY A 19 -18.00 1.76 -3.27
C GLY A 19 -18.23 0.32 -3.73
N LEU A 20 -19.41 -0.24 -3.42
CA LEU A 20 -19.84 -1.56 -3.90
C LEU A 20 -20.10 -1.55 -5.42
N ALA A 21 -20.83 -0.55 -5.92
CA ALA A 21 -21.29 -0.53 -7.31
C ALA A 21 -20.19 -0.14 -8.32
N TYR A 22 -19.25 0.72 -7.94
CA TYR A 22 -18.29 1.35 -8.87
C TYR A 22 -16.86 1.37 -8.35
N GLY A 23 -16.57 0.90 -7.12
CA GLY A 23 -15.29 1.13 -6.48
C GLY A 23 -15.02 2.62 -6.20
N ASP A 24 -16.08 3.45 -6.04
CA ASP A 24 -15.99 4.89 -5.82
C ASP A 24 -15.62 5.17 -4.36
N GLY A 25 -14.32 5.09 -4.07
CA GLY A 25 -13.79 5.26 -2.73
C GLY A 25 -12.31 4.93 -2.60
N LEU A 26 -11.84 5.04 -1.37
CA LEU A 26 -10.45 4.90 -0.95
C LEU A 26 -10.35 3.88 0.21
N PHE A 27 -9.16 3.35 0.43
CA PHE A 27 -8.92 2.54 1.63
C PHE A 27 -7.51 2.69 2.17
N GLU A 28 -7.37 2.44 3.47
CA GLU A 28 -6.10 2.34 4.18
C GLU A 28 -5.98 0.98 4.86
N THR A 29 -4.74 0.51 5.02
CA THR A 29 -4.43 -0.72 5.75
C THR A 29 -3.34 -0.38 6.76
N ILE A 30 -3.68 -0.37 8.03
CA ILE A 30 -2.89 0.22 9.11
C ILE A 30 -2.56 -0.86 10.13
N ALA A 31 -1.28 -1.09 10.39
CA ALA A 31 -0.87 -1.94 11.50
C ALA A 31 -1.24 -1.28 12.83
N VAL A 32 -1.75 -2.06 13.77
CA VAL A 32 -2.09 -1.61 15.13
C VAL A 32 -1.23 -2.38 16.11
N LYS A 33 -0.51 -1.65 16.97
CA LYS A 33 0.37 -2.17 18.01
C LYS A 33 0.04 -1.52 19.36
N ALA A 34 -0.21 -2.34 20.37
CA ALA A 34 -0.62 -1.88 21.70
C ALA A 34 -1.74 -0.80 21.67
N GLY A 35 -2.76 -1.04 20.82
CA GLY A 35 -3.89 -0.12 20.62
C GLY A 35 -3.57 1.15 19.84
N ARG A 36 -2.37 1.27 19.27
CA ARG A 36 -1.94 2.47 18.53
C ARG A 36 -1.76 2.15 17.04
N PRO A 37 -2.42 2.91 16.14
CA PRO A 37 -2.22 2.75 14.70
C PRO A 37 -0.84 3.30 14.29
N VAL A 38 -0.03 2.48 13.64
CA VAL A 38 1.33 2.83 13.21
C VAL A 38 1.28 3.75 12.01
N LEU A 39 2.15 4.77 11.98
CA LEU A 39 2.24 5.77 10.90
C LEU A 39 0.90 6.44 10.57
N LEU A 40 0.02 6.62 11.56
CA LEU A 40 -1.34 7.15 11.35
C LEU A 40 -1.35 8.47 10.57
N ASP A 41 -0.46 9.41 10.90
CA ASP A 41 -0.44 10.71 10.23
C ASP A 41 -0.16 10.60 8.72
N ARG A 42 0.75 9.70 8.31
CA ARG A 42 1.01 9.45 6.89
C ARG A 42 -0.17 8.77 6.20
N HIS A 43 -0.85 7.84 6.87
CA HIS A 43 -2.06 7.21 6.36
C HIS A 43 -3.17 8.23 6.13
N LEU A 44 -3.41 9.10 7.11
CA LEU A 44 -4.42 10.14 7.00
C LEU A 44 -4.06 11.20 5.96
N GLN A 45 -2.80 11.59 5.84
CA GLN A 45 -2.33 12.51 4.78
C GLN A 45 -2.60 11.95 3.38
N ARG A 46 -2.28 10.65 3.13
CA ARG A 46 -2.60 10.01 1.85
C ARG A 46 -4.10 9.93 1.60
N LEU A 47 -4.87 9.58 2.62
CA LEU A 47 -6.33 9.53 2.55
C LEU A 47 -6.93 10.90 2.22
N GLU A 48 -6.44 11.97 2.85
CA GLU A 48 -6.87 13.35 2.63
C GLU A 48 -6.59 13.79 1.18
N GLU A 49 -5.39 13.53 0.67
CA GLU A 49 -5.06 13.80 -0.74
C GLU A 49 -5.97 13.01 -1.68
N GLY A 50 -6.26 11.75 -1.37
CA GLY A 50 -7.21 10.94 -2.12
C GLY A 50 -8.63 11.52 -2.09
N CYS A 51 -9.12 11.93 -0.93
CA CYS A 51 -10.41 12.58 -0.77
C CYS A 51 -10.50 13.88 -1.58
N ARG A 52 -9.45 14.70 -1.55
CA ARG A 52 -9.36 15.93 -2.35
C ARG A 52 -9.47 15.63 -3.85
N ARG A 53 -8.71 14.66 -4.35
CA ARG A 53 -8.68 14.29 -5.79
C ARG A 53 -9.98 13.65 -6.28
N LEU A 54 -10.63 12.84 -5.43
CA LEU A 54 -11.92 12.22 -5.74
C LEU A 54 -13.12 13.10 -5.33
N ALA A 55 -12.89 14.30 -4.81
CA ALA A 55 -13.94 15.18 -4.28
C ALA A 55 -14.87 14.49 -3.26
N LEU A 56 -14.28 13.73 -2.34
CA LEU A 56 -14.97 13.12 -1.21
C LEU A 56 -14.96 14.08 -0.03
N LYS A 57 -16.12 14.58 0.37
CA LYS A 57 -16.25 15.52 1.50
C LYS A 57 -16.39 14.73 2.79
N VAL A 58 -15.34 14.67 3.60
CA VAL A 58 -15.33 13.96 4.88
C VAL A 58 -14.70 14.82 5.97
N ASP A 59 -15.19 14.70 7.20
CA ASP A 59 -14.53 15.29 8.37
C ASP A 59 -13.33 14.43 8.76
N HIS A 60 -12.13 14.90 8.45
CA HIS A 60 -10.87 14.20 8.72
C HIS A 60 -10.59 14.05 10.23
N ARG A 61 -11.12 14.94 11.08
CA ARG A 61 -11.01 14.79 12.54
C ARG A 61 -11.87 13.65 13.05
N LEU A 62 -13.09 13.51 12.50
CA LEU A 62 -13.98 12.41 12.82
C LEU A 62 -13.34 11.07 12.40
N VAL A 63 -12.80 10.98 11.16
CA VAL A 63 -12.10 9.78 10.68
C VAL A 63 -10.94 9.42 11.61
N ARG A 64 -10.11 10.39 11.99
CA ARG A 64 -9.00 10.18 12.94
C ARG A 64 -9.49 9.60 14.26
N ASN A 65 -10.53 10.20 14.84
CA ASN A 65 -11.06 9.79 16.14
C ASN A 65 -11.65 8.37 16.07
N GLU A 66 -12.35 8.02 14.99
CA GLU A 66 -12.88 6.66 14.78
C GLU A 66 -11.75 5.64 14.65
N VAL A 67 -10.71 5.94 13.89
CA VAL A 67 -9.52 5.05 13.75
C VAL A 67 -8.83 4.85 15.09
N LEU A 68 -8.62 5.91 15.87
CA LEU A 68 -7.98 5.81 17.19
C LEU A 68 -8.84 4.99 18.17
N ALA A 69 -10.14 5.27 18.22
CA ALA A 69 -11.06 4.53 19.10
C ALA A 69 -11.14 3.05 18.73
N TYR A 70 -11.23 2.74 17.44
CA TYR A 70 -11.25 1.36 16.97
C TYR A 70 -9.92 0.64 17.25
N ALA A 71 -8.79 1.28 16.99
CA ALA A 71 -7.46 0.73 17.22
C ALA A 71 -7.23 0.41 18.71
N ALA A 72 -7.67 1.31 19.62
CA ALA A 72 -7.60 1.08 21.07
C ALA A 72 -8.38 -0.19 21.49
N GLY A 73 -9.54 -0.44 20.89
CA GLY A 73 -10.33 -1.65 21.14
C GLY A 73 -9.76 -2.90 20.44
N LEU A 74 -9.06 -2.74 19.33
CA LEU A 74 -8.41 -3.82 18.59
C LEU A 74 -7.18 -4.37 19.35
N GLY A 75 -6.41 -3.50 19.99
CA GLY A 75 -5.18 -3.86 20.68
C GLY A 75 -4.04 -4.19 19.72
N GLU A 76 -4.04 -5.39 19.15
CA GLU A 76 -3.05 -5.87 18.18
C GLU A 76 -3.73 -6.34 16.91
N GLY A 77 -3.22 -5.95 15.72
CA GLY A 77 -3.80 -6.43 14.46
C GLY A 77 -3.56 -5.51 13.28
N VAL A 78 -4.44 -5.66 12.28
CA VAL A 78 -4.48 -4.81 11.10
C VAL A 78 -5.86 -4.18 11.00
N LEU A 79 -5.92 -2.86 10.96
CA LEU A 79 -7.11 -2.07 10.74
C LEU A 79 -7.21 -1.72 9.26
N LYS A 80 -8.36 -2.00 8.65
CA LYS A 80 -8.71 -1.52 7.31
C LYS A 80 -9.78 -0.45 7.44
N LEU A 81 -9.44 0.77 7.00
CA LEU A 81 -10.36 1.89 6.87
C LEU A 81 -10.78 1.98 5.40
N ILE A 82 -12.07 2.06 5.12
CA ILE A 82 -12.62 2.28 3.78
C ILE A 82 -13.51 3.52 3.82
N LEU A 83 -13.32 4.40 2.84
CA LEU A 83 -14.22 5.52 2.58
C LEU A 83 -14.89 5.30 1.23
N THR A 84 -16.23 5.31 1.19
CA THR A 84 -16.99 5.32 -0.06
C THR A 84 -17.72 6.64 -0.21
N ARG A 85 -18.12 6.98 -1.44
CA ARG A 85 -19.00 8.16 -1.66
C ARG A 85 -20.41 8.00 -1.06
N GLY A 86 -20.72 6.86 -0.42
CA GLY A 86 -22.06 6.57 0.09
C GLY A 86 -23.02 6.16 -1.02
N ASP A 87 -24.30 6.41 -0.80
CA ASP A 87 -25.37 5.89 -1.65
C ASP A 87 -25.67 6.77 -2.85
N SER A 88 -26.07 6.16 -3.96
CA SER A 88 -26.67 6.83 -5.10
C SER A 88 -27.77 5.98 -5.74
N LEU A 89 -28.64 6.60 -6.52
CA LEU A 89 -29.71 5.89 -7.20
C LEU A 89 -29.18 5.06 -8.38
N ARG A 90 -28.50 5.71 -9.35
CA ARG A 90 -27.88 5.05 -10.52
C ARG A 90 -26.98 6.03 -11.28
N GLY A 91 -26.10 5.43 -12.11
CA GLY A 91 -25.24 6.18 -13.03
C GLY A 91 -23.98 6.74 -12.37
N TYR A 92 -23.12 7.33 -13.19
CA TYR A 92 -21.80 7.81 -12.76
C TYR A 92 -21.84 9.22 -12.17
N GLY A 93 -22.94 9.95 -12.33
CA GLY A 93 -23.08 11.29 -11.75
C GLY A 93 -22.84 11.29 -10.26
N MET A 94 -22.01 12.21 -9.78
CA MET A 94 -21.71 12.37 -8.37
C MET A 94 -22.74 13.28 -7.71
N ASN A 95 -23.35 12.84 -6.61
CA ASN A 95 -24.11 13.74 -5.74
C ASN A 95 -23.09 14.50 -4.87
N PRO A 96 -22.98 15.84 -5.01
CA PRO A 96 -22.03 16.63 -4.22
C PRO A 96 -22.34 16.68 -2.72
N ASP A 97 -23.57 16.33 -2.34
CA ASP A 97 -24.05 16.32 -0.96
C ASP A 97 -24.17 14.88 -0.39
N ALA A 98 -23.67 13.88 -1.11
CA ALA A 98 -23.64 12.51 -0.61
C ALA A 98 -22.77 12.43 0.66
N ALA A 99 -23.33 11.83 1.72
CA ALA A 99 -22.59 11.54 2.92
C ALA A 99 -21.56 10.42 2.64
N VAL A 100 -20.29 10.73 2.82
CA VAL A 100 -19.20 9.73 2.71
C VAL A 100 -19.40 8.70 3.80
N ARG A 101 -19.47 7.42 3.41
CA ARG A 101 -19.53 6.31 4.35
C ARG A 101 -18.12 5.93 4.80
N ARG A 102 -17.98 5.70 6.08
CA ARG A 102 -16.73 5.28 6.73
C ARG A 102 -16.92 3.87 7.28
N ILE A 103 -16.07 2.95 6.83
CA ILE A 103 -16.10 1.55 7.24
C ILE A 103 -14.75 1.24 7.89
N VAL A 104 -14.77 0.72 9.10
CA VAL A 104 -13.57 0.28 9.81
C VAL A 104 -13.68 -1.21 10.13
N GLN A 105 -12.68 -1.97 9.72
CA GLN A 105 -12.61 -3.41 9.92
C GLN A 105 -11.29 -3.75 10.61
N GLY A 106 -11.31 -4.70 11.53
CA GLY A 106 -10.11 -5.24 12.18
C GLY A 106 -9.89 -6.70 11.81
N SER A 107 -8.63 -7.08 11.71
CA SER A 107 -8.20 -8.47 11.56
C SER A 107 -7.03 -8.76 12.51
N PRO A 108 -6.77 -10.04 12.83
CA PRO A 108 -5.58 -10.42 13.59
C PRO A 108 -4.29 -9.87 12.96
N PRO A 109 -3.19 -9.80 13.69
CA PRO A 109 -1.88 -9.46 13.14
C PRO A 109 -1.58 -10.34 11.92
N ALA A 110 -1.04 -9.72 10.86
CA ALA A 110 -0.58 -10.47 9.71
C ALA A 110 0.62 -11.36 10.12
N SER A 111 0.55 -12.63 9.76
CA SER A 111 1.63 -13.59 10.03
C SER A 111 2.34 -13.93 8.72
N TYR A 112 3.64 -13.69 8.69
CA TYR A 112 4.51 -14.01 7.56
C TYR A 112 5.71 -14.82 8.04
N PRO A 113 6.27 -15.72 7.20
CA PRO A 113 7.52 -16.41 7.53
C PRO A 113 8.64 -15.40 7.84
N LEU A 114 9.33 -15.58 8.96
CA LEU A 114 10.46 -14.72 9.35
C LEU A 114 11.56 -14.71 8.28
N ALA A 115 11.71 -15.81 7.56
CA ALA A 115 12.64 -15.94 6.42
C ALA A 115 12.45 -14.86 5.36
N HIS A 116 11.22 -14.36 5.12
CA HIS A 116 10.97 -13.27 4.15
C HIS A 116 11.80 -12.03 4.49
N GLY A 117 11.89 -11.67 5.76
CA GLY A 117 12.69 -10.53 6.19
C GLY A 117 14.18 -10.86 6.39
N ILE A 118 14.54 -12.11 6.66
CA ILE A 118 15.92 -12.53 6.93
C ILE A 118 16.63 -12.92 5.64
N ASP A 119 16.08 -13.85 4.89
CA ASP A 119 16.73 -14.45 3.71
C ASP A 119 16.33 -13.74 2.40
N GLY A 120 15.26 -12.93 2.46
CA GLY A 120 14.66 -12.29 1.30
C GLY A 120 13.66 -13.20 0.57
N ILE A 121 12.90 -12.59 -0.32
CA ILE A 121 11.80 -13.22 -1.06
C ILE A 121 12.12 -13.42 -2.54
N ARG A 122 11.33 -14.29 -3.19
CA ARG A 122 11.26 -14.38 -4.65
C ARG A 122 10.02 -13.62 -5.13
N LEU A 123 10.18 -12.84 -6.21
CA LEU A 123 9.07 -12.18 -6.89
C LEU A 123 8.60 -13.00 -8.08
N PHE A 124 7.29 -13.14 -8.22
CA PHE A 124 6.67 -13.67 -9.43
C PHE A 124 6.62 -12.57 -10.51
N PRO A 125 7.11 -12.79 -11.73
CA PRO A 125 7.03 -11.81 -12.82
C PRO A 125 5.61 -11.80 -13.41
N CYS A 126 4.74 -10.89 -12.94
CA CYS A 126 3.35 -10.85 -13.37
C CYS A 126 3.21 -10.50 -14.86
N ALA A 127 2.34 -11.23 -15.55
CA ALA A 127 1.94 -10.90 -16.92
C ALA A 127 0.97 -9.71 -16.96
N THR A 128 0.14 -9.56 -15.91
CA THR A 128 -0.76 -8.40 -15.74
C THR A 128 0.03 -7.10 -15.70
N ARG A 129 -0.42 -6.12 -16.47
CA ARG A 129 0.16 -4.77 -16.50
C ARG A 129 -0.77 -3.76 -15.84
N LEU A 130 -0.20 -2.78 -15.16
CA LEU A 130 -0.93 -1.64 -14.63
C LEU A 130 -1.31 -0.67 -15.75
N ALA A 131 -2.60 -0.34 -15.84
CA ALA A 131 -3.07 0.68 -16.77
C ALA A 131 -2.61 2.08 -16.34
N GLU A 132 -2.23 2.91 -17.30
CA GLU A 132 -1.87 4.28 -17.04
C GLU A 132 -3.12 5.16 -16.91
N GLN A 133 -3.37 5.67 -15.71
CA GLN A 133 -4.45 6.62 -15.44
C GLN A 133 -3.95 7.71 -14.47
N PRO A 134 -3.38 8.82 -14.98
CA PRO A 134 -2.78 9.87 -14.14
C PRO A 134 -3.72 10.46 -13.09
N LEU A 135 -5.03 10.50 -13.36
CA LEU A 135 -6.02 10.99 -12.40
C LEU A 135 -6.20 10.06 -11.20
N LEU A 136 -5.87 8.77 -11.31
CA LEU A 136 -5.96 7.79 -10.24
C LEU A 136 -4.58 7.38 -9.69
N ALA A 137 -3.53 7.68 -10.41
CA ALA A 137 -2.16 7.32 -10.07
C ALA A 137 -1.77 7.82 -8.67
N GLY A 138 -1.12 6.97 -7.89
CA GLY A 138 -0.74 7.23 -6.51
C GLY A 138 -1.87 7.03 -5.48
N LEU A 139 -3.14 7.03 -5.88
CA LEU A 139 -4.26 6.83 -4.97
C LEU A 139 -4.42 5.36 -4.56
N LYS A 140 -4.77 5.15 -3.30
CA LYS A 140 -5.19 3.82 -2.80
C LYS A 140 -6.71 3.70 -2.90
N HIS A 141 -7.22 3.71 -4.16
CA HIS A 141 -8.65 3.62 -4.47
C HIS A 141 -9.15 2.17 -4.44
N LEU A 142 -10.47 1.96 -4.45
CA LEU A 142 -11.09 0.63 -4.32
C LEU A 142 -11.03 -0.24 -5.59
N ASN A 143 -10.69 0.33 -6.76
CA ASN A 143 -10.55 -0.42 -8.00
C ASN A 143 -9.22 -1.17 -8.00
N ARG A 144 -9.21 -2.43 -7.56
CA ARG A 144 -8.02 -3.28 -7.37
C ARG A 144 -8.04 -4.57 -8.20
N LEU A 145 -8.80 -4.58 -9.31
CA LEU A 145 -8.89 -5.78 -10.15
C LEU A 145 -7.55 -6.15 -10.79
N GLU A 146 -6.71 -5.20 -11.16
CA GLU A 146 -5.36 -5.47 -11.67
C GLU A 146 -4.54 -6.26 -10.65
N GLN A 147 -4.56 -5.85 -9.38
CA GLN A 147 -3.85 -6.54 -8.30
C GLN A 147 -4.47 -7.92 -8.00
N VAL A 148 -5.80 -8.06 -8.10
CA VAL A 148 -6.49 -9.34 -7.93
C VAL A 148 -6.11 -10.33 -9.04
N ILE A 149 -6.11 -9.88 -10.30
CA ILE A 149 -5.73 -10.69 -11.46
C ILE A 149 -4.24 -11.06 -11.36
N ALA A 150 -3.37 -10.10 -11.11
CA ALA A 150 -1.94 -10.35 -10.95
C ALA A 150 -1.68 -11.37 -9.82
N ARG A 151 -2.34 -11.22 -8.64
CA ARG A 151 -2.18 -12.18 -7.53
C ARG A 151 -2.65 -13.59 -7.89
N ALA A 152 -3.58 -13.74 -8.81
CA ALA A 152 -4.07 -15.04 -9.26
C ALA A 152 -3.10 -15.78 -10.20
N GLU A 153 -2.05 -15.14 -10.70
CA GLU A 153 -1.09 -15.72 -11.63
C GLU A 153 -0.17 -16.78 -11.00
N TRP A 154 -0.05 -16.82 -9.67
CA TRP A 154 0.76 -17.84 -8.97
C TRP A 154 0.03 -18.42 -7.76
N GLN A 155 0.28 -19.71 -7.52
CA GLN A 155 -0.31 -20.45 -6.40
C GLN A 155 0.74 -21.16 -5.53
N ASP A 156 2.00 -21.15 -5.96
CA ASP A 156 3.09 -21.77 -5.23
C ASP A 156 3.45 -20.97 -3.96
N VAL A 157 4.18 -21.60 -3.04
CA VAL A 157 4.64 -21.02 -1.79
C VAL A 157 6.00 -20.34 -1.88
N GLU A 158 6.66 -20.44 -3.04
CA GLU A 158 8.02 -19.92 -3.23
C GLU A 158 8.00 -18.41 -3.51
N HIS A 159 6.95 -17.92 -4.19
CA HIS A 159 6.79 -16.52 -4.51
C HIS A 159 5.93 -15.82 -3.44
N ALA A 160 6.53 -14.92 -2.72
CA ALA A 160 5.86 -14.18 -1.64
C ALA A 160 5.14 -12.90 -2.12
N GLU A 161 5.53 -12.39 -3.29
CA GLU A 161 5.03 -11.15 -3.88
C GLU A 161 5.15 -11.24 -5.41
N GLY A 162 4.41 -10.40 -6.14
CA GLY A 162 4.52 -10.29 -7.61
C GLY A 162 5.17 -8.97 -8.02
N LEU A 163 5.94 -8.99 -9.11
CA LEU A 163 6.46 -7.79 -9.75
C LEU A 163 5.48 -7.30 -10.82
N MET A 164 5.02 -6.07 -10.70
CA MET A 164 4.11 -5.44 -11.67
C MET A 164 4.83 -4.36 -12.49
N LEU A 165 4.68 -4.47 -13.79
CA LEU A 165 5.07 -3.46 -14.76
C LEU A 165 3.83 -2.71 -15.25
N ASP A 166 4.02 -1.55 -15.86
CA ASP A 166 2.95 -0.87 -16.58
C ASP A 166 2.91 -1.23 -18.07
N MET A 167 2.01 -0.59 -18.80
CA MET A 167 1.84 -0.81 -20.24
C MET A 167 3.04 -0.38 -21.09
N SER A 168 3.96 0.40 -20.52
CA SER A 168 5.22 0.84 -21.15
C SER A 168 6.42 0.01 -20.68
N GLU A 169 6.20 -1.15 -20.07
CA GLU A 169 7.21 -2.07 -19.54
C GLU A 169 8.13 -1.44 -18.47
N ARG A 170 7.65 -0.43 -17.75
CA ARG A 170 8.36 0.14 -16.62
C ARG A 170 8.06 -0.64 -15.34
N VAL A 171 9.07 -0.83 -14.52
CA VAL A 171 8.93 -1.41 -13.18
C VAL A 171 8.22 -0.43 -12.28
N ILE A 172 7.07 -0.80 -11.71
CA ILE A 172 6.23 0.09 -10.92
C ILE A 172 6.24 -0.30 -9.45
N GLU A 173 5.69 -1.46 -9.11
CA GLU A 173 5.47 -1.87 -7.72
C GLU A 173 5.30 -3.39 -7.60
N GLY A 174 5.13 -3.91 -6.39
CA GLY A 174 4.59 -5.25 -6.18
C GLY A 174 3.05 -5.24 -6.21
N VAL A 175 2.43 -6.41 -6.14
CA VAL A 175 0.96 -6.52 -6.11
C VAL A 175 0.36 -5.81 -4.89
N PHE A 176 1.05 -5.84 -3.73
CA PHE A 176 0.62 -5.19 -2.49
C PHE A 176 1.74 -4.40 -1.78
N SER A 177 2.81 -4.07 -2.50
CA SER A 177 4.00 -3.37 -1.98
C SER A 177 4.57 -2.39 -2.99
N ASN A 178 5.38 -1.42 -2.54
CA ASN A 178 6.24 -0.64 -3.43
C ASN A 178 7.63 -1.28 -3.53
N LEU A 179 8.31 -1.03 -4.64
CA LEU A 179 9.65 -1.56 -4.92
C LEU A 179 10.68 -0.44 -4.88
N PHE A 180 11.85 -0.78 -4.36
CA PHE A 180 13.07 0.02 -4.38
C PHE A 180 14.21 -0.78 -4.97
N ILE A 181 15.10 -0.11 -5.66
CA ILE A 181 16.41 -0.63 -6.06
C ILE A 181 17.52 0.24 -5.49
N VAL A 182 18.66 -0.35 -5.22
CA VAL A 182 19.90 0.37 -4.91
C VAL A 182 20.86 0.16 -6.05
N SER A 183 21.44 1.24 -6.56
CA SER A 183 22.44 1.18 -7.61
C SER A 183 23.53 2.21 -7.34
N ASN A 184 24.78 1.76 -7.17
CA ASN A 184 25.94 2.62 -6.86
C ASN A 184 25.69 3.56 -5.67
N GLY A 185 25.00 3.08 -4.62
CA GLY A 185 24.67 3.85 -3.42
C GLY A 185 23.48 4.81 -3.57
N LEU A 186 22.85 4.91 -4.74
CA LEU A 186 21.61 5.65 -4.98
C LEU A 186 20.41 4.73 -4.68
N LEU A 187 19.52 5.20 -3.82
CA LEU A 187 18.22 4.57 -3.58
C LEU A 187 17.19 5.09 -4.59
N LEU A 188 16.65 4.21 -5.41
CA LEU A 188 15.71 4.56 -6.48
C LEU A 188 14.38 3.83 -6.31
N THR A 189 13.27 4.52 -6.54
CA THR A 189 11.91 3.95 -6.60
C THR A 189 11.12 4.57 -7.74
N ALA A 190 10.11 3.83 -8.23
CA ALA A 190 9.32 4.23 -9.39
C ALA A 190 8.59 5.57 -9.21
N ASP A 191 8.53 6.37 -10.30
CA ASP A 191 7.62 7.51 -10.40
C ASP A 191 6.19 7.00 -10.60
N LEU A 192 5.32 7.35 -9.66
CA LEU A 192 3.94 6.90 -9.60
C LEU A 192 2.94 7.95 -10.11
N LYS A 193 3.36 8.80 -11.05
CA LYS A 193 2.47 9.82 -11.64
C LYS A 193 1.51 9.28 -12.69
N ARG A 194 1.74 8.08 -13.19
CA ARG A 194 0.93 7.48 -14.27
C ARG A 194 0.08 6.30 -13.78
N CYS A 195 0.58 5.50 -12.85
CA CYS A 195 -0.09 4.36 -12.23
C CYS A 195 0.56 4.01 -10.89
N GLY A 196 0.09 2.95 -10.23
CA GLY A 196 0.60 2.47 -8.94
C GLY A 196 0.04 3.24 -7.74
N VAL A 197 0.48 2.85 -6.54
CA VAL A 197 0.04 3.41 -5.26
C VAL A 197 1.20 4.09 -4.54
N ALA A 198 1.04 5.36 -4.16
CA ALA A 198 2.03 6.07 -3.33
C ALA A 198 2.00 5.53 -1.89
N GLY A 199 2.80 4.51 -1.60
CA GLY A 199 2.81 3.79 -0.34
C GLY A 199 3.25 4.64 0.85
N VAL A 200 2.59 4.45 2.00
CA VAL A 200 2.95 5.13 3.26
C VAL A 200 4.36 4.70 3.69
N MET A 201 4.67 3.42 3.64
CA MET A 201 6.01 2.92 3.97
C MET A 201 7.05 3.40 2.95
N ARG A 202 6.68 3.51 1.65
CA ARG A 202 7.57 4.10 0.64
C ARG A 202 7.93 5.54 1.00
N ALA A 203 6.95 6.36 1.39
CA ALA A 203 7.19 7.75 1.81
C ALA A 203 8.06 7.82 3.08
N GLU A 204 7.86 6.91 4.03
CA GLU A 204 8.68 6.82 5.23
C GLU A 204 10.13 6.46 4.91
N ILE A 205 10.36 5.44 4.06
CA ILE A 205 11.70 5.01 3.64
C ILE A 205 12.46 6.14 2.94
N LEU A 206 11.80 6.89 2.06
CA LEU A 206 12.41 8.05 1.41
C LEU A 206 12.87 9.10 2.44
N ALA A 207 12.01 9.45 3.39
CA ALA A 207 12.36 10.39 4.46
C ALA A 207 13.51 9.89 5.34
N GLN A 208 13.52 8.61 5.70
CA GLN A 208 14.60 8.01 6.49
C GLN A 208 15.92 7.96 5.71
N ALA A 209 15.88 7.66 4.42
CA ALA A 209 17.07 7.65 3.57
C ALA A 209 17.67 9.05 3.44
N GLU A 210 16.86 10.07 3.23
CA GLU A 210 17.30 11.49 3.21
C GLU A 210 17.92 11.88 4.54
N ALA A 211 17.30 11.53 5.68
CA ALA A 211 17.84 11.80 7.02
C ALA A 211 19.19 11.10 7.28
N LEU A 212 19.45 9.99 6.61
CA LEU A 212 20.72 9.25 6.67
C LEU A 212 21.78 9.79 5.70
N GLY A 213 21.45 10.81 4.88
CA GLY A 213 22.33 11.32 3.83
C GLY A 213 22.50 10.35 2.64
N VAL A 214 21.59 9.40 2.48
CA VAL A 214 21.58 8.48 1.32
C VAL A 214 20.98 9.22 0.13
N PRO A 215 21.63 9.27 -1.03
CA PRO A 215 21.04 9.84 -2.23
C PRO A 215 19.77 9.08 -2.61
N VAL A 216 18.69 9.81 -2.90
CA VAL A 216 17.40 9.22 -3.31
C VAL A 216 16.94 9.78 -4.65
N ALA A 217 16.27 8.95 -5.44
CA ALA A 217 15.63 9.37 -6.68
C ALA A 217 14.25 8.70 -6.83
N VAL A 218 13.33 9.47 -7.40
CA VAL A 218 12.01 8.98 -7.85
C VAL A 218 11.97 9.17 -9.35
N ALA A 219 12.05 8.08 -10.11
CA ALA A 219 12.15 8.12 -11.58
C ALA A 219 11.61 6.82 -12.18
N ASP A 220 11.49 6.80 -13.51
CA ASP A 220 11.18 5.58 -14.23
C ASP A 220 12.31 4.55 -14.05
N ILE A 221 11.93 3.31 -13.83
CA ILE A 221 12.84 2.17 -13.71
C ILE A 221 12.49 1.21 -14.84
N ASN A 222 13.46 0.87 -15.68
CA ASN A 222 13.31 -0.19 -16.66
C ASN A 222 13.81 -1.55 -16.11
N VAL A 223 13.49 -2.63 -16.82
CA VAL A 223 13.85 -3.99 -16.40
C VAL A 223 15.37 -4.18 -16.36
N GLU A 224 16.13 -3.49 -17.22
CA GLU A 224 17.59 -3.60 -17.23
C GLU A 224 18.22 -2.91 -16.02
N GLN A 225 17.69 -1.76 -15.60
CA GLN A 225 18.12 -1.12 -14.35
C GLN A 225 17.79 -1.98 -13.13
N LEU A 226 16.62 -2.64 -13.13
CA LEU A 226 16.29 -3.62 -12.10
C LEU A 226 17.29 -4.78 -12.09
N ARG A 227 17.64 -5.33 -13.26
CA ARG A 227 18.60 -6.44 -13.40
C ARG A 227 19.98 -6.07 -12.86
N GLN A 228 20.43 -4.85 -13.13
CA GLN A 228 21.77 -4.34 -12.77
C GLN A 228 21.84 -3.75 -11.36
N ALA A 229 20.74 -3.77 -10.61
CA ALA A 229 20.71 -3.23 -9.26
C ALA A 229 21.62 -4.02 -8.31
N ASP A 230 22.26 -3.32 -7.37
CA ASP A 230 23.07 -3.93 -6.31
C ASP A 230 22.18 -4.60 -5.25
N GLU A 231 21.04 -3.96 -4.92
CA GLU A 231 20.06 -4.45 -3.95
C GLU A 231 18.65 -4.16 -4.47
N VAL A 232 17.71 -5.04 -4.17
CA VAL A 232 16.28 -4.87 -4.44
C VAL A 232 15.49 -5.20 -3.18
N PHE A 233 14.48 -4.40 -2.86
CA PHE A 233 13.55 -4.72 -1.79
C PHE A 233 12.15 -4.20 -2.08
N VAL A 234 11.17 -4.81 -1.42
CA VAL A 234 9.77 -4.35 -1.42
C VAL A 234 9.34 -3.94 -0.02
N CYS A 235 8.34 -3.05 0.06
CA CYS A 235 7.87 -2.54 1.34
C CYS A 235 6.37 -2.27 1.38
N ASN A 236 5.77 -2.45 2.55
CA ASN A 236 4.45 -1.92 2.88
C ASN A 236 4.33 -1.61 4.38
N SER A 237 3.22 -0.98 4.78
CA SER A 237 2.98 -0.52 6.16
C SER A 237 2.57 -1.62 7.15
N VAL A 238 2.55 -2.88 6.74
CA VAL A 238 2.18 -4.02 7.59
C VAL A 238 3.39 -4.87 7.96
N TYR A 239 4.21 -5.26 6.97
CA TYR A 239 5.39 -6.09 7.20
C TYR A 239 6.72 -5.33 7.18
N GLY A 240 6.72 -4.07 6.79
CA GLY A 240 7.93 -3.27 6.68
C GLY A 240 8.68 -3.49 5.38
N ILE A 241 9.90 -4.01 5.44
CA ILE A 241 10.78 -4.25 4.29
C ILE A 241 11.08 -5.75 4.16
N TRP A 242 10.87 -6.29 2.97
CA TRP A 242 11.39 -7.58 2.55
C TRP A 242 12.44 -7.41 1.46
N PRO A 243 13.68 -7.88 1.69
CA PRO A 243 14.67 -7.95 0.62
C PRO A 243 14.18 -8.87 -0.50
N VAL A 244 14.50 -8.54 -1.74
CA VAL A 244 14.23 -9.39 -2.90
C VAL A 244 15.52 -10.07 -3.31
N ARG A 245 15.52 -11.40 -3.40
CA ARG A 245 16.68 -12.19 -3.81
C ARG A 245 16.60 -12.70 -5.24
N GLU A 246 15.39 -12.79 -5.80
CA GLU A 246 15.16 -13.40 -7.12
C GLU A 246 13.88 -12.91 -7.78
N CYS A 247 13.92 -12.72 -9.10
CA CYS A 247 12.75 -12.56 -9.97
C CYS A 247 13.07 -13.13 -11.35
N ALA A 248 12.38 -14.17 -11.78
CA ALA A 248 12.70 -14.91 -13.01
C ALA A 248 14.19 -15.33 -13.06
N ALA A 249 14.94 -14.88 -14.08
CA ALA A 249 16.37 -15.15 -14.23
C ALA A 249 17.28 -14.10 -13.55
N MET A 250 16.71 -13.15 -12.80
CA MET A 250 17.47 -12.11 -12.09
C MET A 250 17.65 -12.53 -10.63
N SER A 251 18.82 -12.22 -10.05
CA SER A 251 19.10 -12.48 -8.65
C SER A 251 19.90 -11.37 -8.01
N TRP A 252 19.67 -11.13 -6.73
CA TRP A 252 20.34 -10.08 -5.95
C TRP A 252 20.71 -10.59 -4.56
N SER A 253 21.79 -10.03 -4.03
CA SER A 253 22.16 -10.23 -2.64
C SER A 253 21.36 -9.27 -1.74
N VAL A 254 21.14 -9.69 -0.50
CA VAL A 254 20.58 -8.79 0.52
C VAL A 254 21.68 -7.83 0.96
N GLY A 255 21.58 -6.58 0.54
CA GLY A 255 22.66 -5.64 0.74
C GLY A 255 22.56 -4.80 2.03
N PRO A 256 23.64 -4.04 2.33
CA PRO A 256 23.77 -3.31 3.58
C PRO A 256 22.77 -2.15 3.73
N LEU A 257 22.41 -1.47 2.64
CA LEU A 257 21.44 -0.37 2.72
C LEU A 257 20.03 -0.88 3.02
N THR A 258 19.62 -1.98 2.36
CA THR A 258 18.36 -2.67 2.67
C THR A 258 18.32 -3.07 4.15
N ARG A 259 19.40 -3.63 4.70
CA ARG A 259 19.46 -4.02 6.12
C ARG A 259 19.37 -2.83 7.06
N LYS A 260 20.05 -1.74 6.75
CA LYS A 260 20.01 -0.52 7.54
C LYS A 260 18.60 0.06 7.61
N LEU A 261 17.94 0.20 6.45
CA LEU A 261 16.56 0.70 6.36
C LEU A 261 15.56 -0.26 7.03
N GLN A 262 15.77 -1.57 6.87
CA GLN A 262 14.96 -2.60 7.52
C GLN A 262 15.02 -2.50 9.05
N GLY A 263 16.20 -2.26 9.64
CA GLY A 263 16.34 -2.05 11.08
C GLY A 263 15.52 -0.85 11.58
N ILE A 264 15.56 0.27 10.87
CA ILE A 264 14.79 1.48 11.20
C ILE A 264 13.28 1.20 11.10
N VAL A 265 12.84 0.60 10.00
CA VAL A 265 11.43 0.30 9.76
C VAL A 265 10.89 -0.71 10.78
N ARG A 266 11.68 -1.72 11.17
CA ARG A 266 11.28 -2.66 12.23
C ARG A 266 11.04 -1.95 13.55
N ALA A 267 11.91 -1.03 13.94
CA ALA A 267 11.74 -0.25 15.16
C ALA A 267 10.46 0.62 15.12
N LEU A 268 10.11 1.17 13.94
CA LEU A 268 8.88 1.94 13.75
C LEU A 268 7.61 1.08 13.81
N LEU A 269 7.68 -0.14 13.31
CA LEU A 269 6.56 -1.10 13.30
C LEU A 269 6.48 -1.94 14.58
N ASP A 270 7.47 -1.86 15.45
CA ASP A 270 7.61 -2.69 16.65
C ASP A 270 7.55 -4.21 16.33
N ILE A 271 8.41 -4.65 15.34
CA ILE A 271 8.49 -6.02 14.81
C ILE A 271 9.94 -6.51 14.72
#